data_4d84f3ac2780d12e3d518b18cc854b46
#
_entry.id   4d84f3ac2780d12e3d518b18cc854b46
#
_cell.length_a   1.000
_cell.length_b   1.000
_cell.length_c   1.000
_cell.angle_alpha   90.00
_cell.angle_beta   90.00
_cell.angle_gamma   90.00
#
_symmetry.space_group_name_H-M   'P 1'
#
loop_
_entity.id
_entity.type
_entity.pdbx_description
1 polymer ?
#
loop_
_entity_poly.entity_id
_entity_poly.type
_entity_poly.pdbx_seq_one_letter_code
_entity_poly.pdbx_strand_id
1 'polypeptide(L)'
;MQTLREPLITAAEALEGAQGLCFVDCRFRLDDPAAGRRAYADHRLPGARFLDLEADLSGPIDLTRTGRHPFPSLARLREAFAAAGIPQGGALVFYDDAGGAFAARAWWSAAALGHKQARVLDGGLPAWESAGGALESGPAPAPSPASPWHPEPSLAPIATLSTVQARVQDAGGAGLIDARALPRFRGEAEPIDPVAGHIPGAACFPHSENLTAEGRFKDPAALRARWETVFNGPEAPIAYCGSGVTAAHNLLAMAAAGLCSDALPALYVGSFSEWIRDPARPVARSDA
;
A
#
# COMPACT_ATOMS: atom_id res chain seq x y z
N MET A 1 -5.32 19.25 7.08
CA MET A 1 -4.06 18.71 7.64
C MET A 1 -4.26 17.49 8.57
N GLN A 2 -5.31 16.66 8.37
CA GLN A 2 -5.61 15.55 9.31
C GLN A 2 -5.21 14.15 8.81
N THR A 3 -5.02 13.96 7.54
CA THR A 3 -5.03 12.66 6.86
C THR A 3 -3.84 11.76 7.14
N LEU A 4 -2.69 12.30 7.39
CA LEU A 4 -1.49 11.51 7.67
C LEU A 4 -1.28 11.27 9.18
N ARG A 5 -2.11 11.87 10.05
CA ARG A 5 -1.96 11.78 11.50
C ARG A 5 -2.72 10.61 12.14
N GLU A 6 -3.82 10.18 11.51
CA GLU A 6 -4.64 9.06 11.97
C GLU A 6 -5.05 8.20 10.78
N PRO A 7 -4.10 7.51 10.14
CA PRO A 7 -4.36 6.79 8.91
C PRO A 7 -5.05 5.44 9.15
N LEU A 8 -5.22 5.04 10.39
CA LEU A 8 -5.92 3.81 10.79
C LEU A 8 -7.25 4.15 11.45
N ILE A 9 -8.19 3.22 11.37
CA ILE A 9 -9.46 3.25 12.09
C ILE A 9 -9.72 1.85 12.65
N THR A 10 -10.10 1.76 13.91
CA THR A 10 -10.48 0.48 14.50
C THR A 10 -11.87 0.03 14.03
N ALA A 11 -12.17 -1.26 14.15
CA ALA A 11 -13.49 -1.78 13.79
C ALA A 11 -14.61 -1.18 14.66
N ALA A 12 -14.34 -0.92 15.95
CA ALA A 12 -15.29 -0.29 16.84
C ALA A 12 -15.64 1.14 16.39
N GLU A 13 -14.64 1.98 16.15
CA GLU A 13 -14.84 3.35 15.64
C GLU A 13 -15.55 3.36 14.27
N ALA A 14 -15.20 2.41 13.41
CA ALA A 14 -15.83 2.28 12.10
C ALA A 14 -17.30 1.86 12.18
N LEU A 15 -17.68 1.03 13.16
CA LEU A 15 -19.06 0.63 13.41
C LEU A 15 -19.88 1.81 13.97
N GLU A 16 -19.33 2.59 14.90
CA GLU A 16 -19.99 3.78 15.44
C GLU A 16 -20.20 4.86 14.36
N GLY A 17 -19.24 5.04 13.46
CA GLY A 17 -19.28 6.06 12.41
C GLY A 17 -19.79 5.59 11.04
N ALA A 18 -20.30 4.37 10.91
CA ALA A 18 -20.54 3.69 9.63
C ALA A 18 -21.35 4.49 8.59
N GLN A 19 -22.34 5.27 9.03
CA GLN A 19 -23.20 6.07 8.15
C GLN A 19 -22.46 7.19 7.38
N GLY A 20 -21.30 7.62 7.84
CA GLY A 20 -20.49 8.67 7.21
C GLY A 20 -19.26 8.16 6.47
N LEU A 21 -19.03 6.84 6.45
CA LEU A 21 -17.85 6.20 5.88
C LEU A 21 -18.15 5.56 4.52
N CYS A 22 -17.24 5.73 3.57
CA CYS A 22 -17.24 4.97 2.33
C CYS A 22 -16.23 3.82 2.47
N PHE A 23 -16.72 2.61 2.66
CA PHE A 23 -15.89 1.41 2.72
C PHE A 23 -15.45 0.97 1.33
N VAL A 24 -14.17 0.57 1.20
CA VAL A 24 -13.59 0.11 -0.06
C VAL A 24 -12.85 -1.20 0.18
N ASP A 25 -13.36 -2.26 -0.41
CA ASP A 25 -12.75 -3.60 -0.39
C ASP A 25 -11.58 -3.64 -1.36
N CYS A 26 -10.42 -4.06 -0.86
CA CYS A 26 -9.18 -4.18 -1.63
C CYS A 26 -8.61 -5.59 -1.56
N ARG A 27 -9.41 -6.60 -1.21
CA ARG A 27 -8.96 -7.99 -1.14
C ARG A 27 -8.42 -8.46 -2.48
N PHE A 28 -7.28 -9.13 -2.41
CA PHE A 28 -6.57 -9.62 -3.59
C PHE A 28 -5.73 -10.85 -3.23
N ARG A 29 -5.46 -11.70 -4.21
CA ARG A 29 -4.50 -12.81 -4.09
C ARG A 29 -3.60 -12.81 -5.32
N LEU A 30 -2.30 -12.88 -5.10
CA LEU A 30 -1.31 -12.82 -6.19
C LEU A 30 -1.36 -14.07 -7.10
N ASP A 31 -1.70 -15.21 -6.53
CA ASP A 31 -1.83 -16.51 -7.21
C ASP A 31 -3.20 -16.72 -7.87
N ASP A 32 -4.18 -15.88 -7.52
CA ASP A 32 -5.54 -15.89 -8.08
C ASP A 32 -6.12 -14.47 -8.12
N PRO A 33 -5.80 -13.67 -9.13
CA PRO A 33 -6.25 -12.27 -9.21
C PRO A 33 -7.77 -12.07 -9.13
N ALA A 34 -8.57 -13.07 -9.54
CA ALA A 34 -10.02 -13.00 -9.47
C ALA A 34 -10.59 -13.30 -8.06
N ALA A 35 -9.76 -13.79 -7.13
CA ALA A 35 -10.22 -14.19 -5.79
C ALA A 35 -10.82 -13.03 -5.00
N GLY A 36 -10.24 -11.83 -5.07
CA GLY A 36 -10.74 -10.64 -4.38
C GLY A 36 -12.15 -10.28 -4.81
N ARG A 37 -12.43 -10.27 -6.12
CA ARG A 37 -13.75 -9.98 -6.66
C ARG A 37 -14.78 -11.05 -6.29
N ARG A 38 -14.39 -12.33 -6.27
CA ARG A 38 -15.28 -13.41 -5.80
C ARG A 38 -15.58 -13.25 -4.31
N ALA A 39 -14.56 -13.00 -3.48
CA ALA A 39 -14.73 -12.77 -2.05
C ALA A 39 -15.64 -11.56 -1.77
N TYR A 40 -15.51 -10.47 -2.55
CA TYR A 40 -16.37 -9.29 -2.45
C TYR A 40 -17.84 -9.61 -2.81
N ALA A 41 -18.10 -10.45 -3.79
CA ALA A 41 -19.46 -10.89 -4.14
C ALA A 41 -20.03 -11.83 -3.07
N ASP A 42 -19.21 -12.67 -2.46
CA ASP A 42 -19.63 -13.61 -1.44
C ASP A 42 -20.02 -12.90 -0.14
N HIS A 43 -19.16 -12.06 0.39
CA HIS A 43 -19.44 -11.21 1.56
C HIS A 43 -18.55 -9.97 1.60
N ARG A 44 -19.09 -8.86 2.08
CA ARG A 44 -18.41 -7.54 2.17
C ARG A 44 -19.00 -6.70 3.29
N LEU A 45 -18.32 -5.63 3.67
CA LEU A 45 -18.90 -4.61 4.55
C LEU A 45 -20.10 -3.93 3.87
N PRO A 46 -21.12 -3.50 4.64
CA PRO A 46 -22.33 -2.89 4.10
C PRO A 46 -22.01 -1.68 3.20
N GLY A 47 -22.57 -1.67 1.99
CA GLY A 47 -22.38 -0.59 1.02
C GLY A 47 -20.97 -0.42 0.47
N ALA A 48 -20.06 -1.34 0.76
CA ALA A 48 -18.67 -1.25 0.32
C ALA A 48 -18.55 -1.16 -1.21
N ARG A 49 -17.55 -0.42 -1.68
CA ARG A 49 -17.06 -0.41 -3.06
C ARG A 49 -15.92 -1.42 -3.20
N PHE A 50 -15.51 -1.69 -4.43
CA PHE A 50 -14.40 -2.61 -4.70
C PHE A 50 -13.37 -1.93 -5.60
N LEU A 51 -12.09 -2.09 -5.25
CA LEU A 51 -10.95 -1.73 -6.09
C LEU A 51 -10.04 -2.95 -6.27
N ASP A 52 -9.83 -3.28 -7.52
CA ASP A 52 -8.91 -4.36 -7.92
C ASP A 52 -7.48 -3.83 -8.01
N LEU A 53 -6.51 -4.57 -7.45
CA LEU A 53 -5.10 -4.17 -7.48
C LEU A 53 -4.56 -4.05 -8.91
N GLU A 54 -4.90 -4.98 -9.79
CA GLU A 54 -4.37 -5.01 -11.16
C GLU A 54 -5.18 -4.11 -12.10
N ALA A 55 -6.51 -4.20 -12.05
CA ALA A 55 -7.38 -3.46 -12.97
C ALA A 55 -7.45 -1.96 -12.65
N ASP A 56 -7.54 -1.61 -11.36
CA ASP A 56 -7.87 -0.26 -10.90
C ASP A 56 -6.65 0.49 -10.34
N LEU A 57 -5.78 -0.22 -9.58
CA LEU A 57 -4.65 0.38 -8.85
C LEU A 57 -3.31 0.17 -9.55
N SER A 58 -3.30 -0.48 -10.72
CA SER A 58 -2.10 -0.68 -11.52
C SER A 58 -2.25 -0.15 -12.94
N GLY A 59 -1.14 0.24 -13.53
CA GLY A 59 -1.04 0.63 -14.93
C GLY A 59 -0.75 -0.56 -15.85
N PRO A 60 -0.66 -0.33 -17.15
CA PRO A 60 -0.30 -1.37 -18.12
C PRO A 60 1.08 -1.97 -17.80
N ILE A 61 1.17 -3.29 -17.87
CA ILE A 61 2.41 -4.01 -17.65
C ILE A 61 3.19 -4.09 -18.95
N ASP A 62 4.43 -3.60 -18.94
CA ASP A 62 5.44 -3.87 -19.96
C ASP A 62 6.52 -4.76 -19.31
N LEU A 63 6.55 -6.03 -19.71
CA LEU A 63 7.46 -7.02 -19.13
C LEU A 63 8.94 -6.70 -19.32
N THR A 64 9.27 -5.75 -20.19
CA THR A 64 10.65 -5.30 -20.43
C THR A 64 11.05 -4.07 -19.62
N ARG A 65 10.08 -3.30 -19.11
CA ARG A 65 10.31 -1.99 -18.51
C ARG A 65 9.71 -1.81 -17.13
N THR A 66 8.52 -2.36 -16.86
CA THR A 66 7.79 -2.09 -15.63
C THR A 66 7.94 -3.22 -14.60
N GLY A 67 7.65 -2.88 -13.35
CA GLY A 67 7.39 -3.88 -12.32
C GLY A 67 6.06 -4.62 -12.56
N ARG A 68 5.70 -5.52 -11.64
CA ARG A 68 4.45 -6.31 -11.75
C ARG A 68 3.18 -5.49 -11.55
N HIS A 69 3.23 -4.43 -10.73
CA HIS A 69 2.08 -3.55 -10.45
C HIS A 69 2.51 -2.09 -10.63
N PRO A 70 2.80 -1.65 -11.89
CA PRO A 70 3.24 -0.29 -12.15
C PRO A 70 2.17 0.72 -11.76
N PHE A 71 2.58 1.90 -11.29
CA PHE A 71 1.59 2.91 -10.91
C PHE A 71 0.86 3.44 -12.16
N PRO A 72 -0.46 3.52 -12.14
CA PRO A 72 -1.22 4.09 -13.25
C PRO A 72 -0.99 5.60 -13.31
N SER A 73 -1.32 6.22 -14.42
CA SER A 73 -1.37 7.69 -14.45
C SER A 73 -2.41 8.19 -13.45
N LEU A 74 -2.19 9.39 -12.89
CA LEU A 74 -3.15 9.99 -11.95
C LEU A 74 -4.53 10.20 -12.60
N ALA A 75 -4.59 10.42 -13.92
CA ALA A 75 -5.85 10.51 -14.66
C ALA A 75 -6.61 9.17 -14.61
N ARG A 76 -5.95 8.06 -14.98
CA ARG A 76 -6.54 6.72 -14.94
C ARG A 76 -6.98 6.35 -13.51
N LEU A 77 -6.18 6.69 -12.51
CA LEU A 77 -6.51 6.41 -11.12
C LEU A 77 -7.76 7.17 -10.67
N ARG A 78 -7.91 8.45 -11.04
CA ARG A 78 -9.14 9.23 -10.78
C ARG A 78 -10.36 8.61 -11.46
N GLU A 79 -10.22 8.18 -12.70
CA GLU A 79 -11.28 7.49 -13.45
C GLU A 79 -11.69 6.18 -12.76
N ALA A 80 -10.73 5.36 -12.31
CA ALA A 80 -11.00 4.11 -11.61
C ALA A 80 -11.77 4.35 -10.29
N PHE A 81 -11.36 5.32 -9.49
CA PHE A 81 -12.05 5.67 -8.25
C PHE A 81 -13.48 6.15 -8.52
N ALA A 82 -13.66 7.04 -9.50
CA ALA A 82 -15.00 7.52 -9.88
C ALA A 82 -15.88 6.40 -10.42
N ALA A 83 -15.35 5.53 -11.29
CA ALA A 83 -16.08 4.38 -11.85
C ALA A 83 -16.50 3.37 -10.78
N ALA A 84 -15.68 3.18 -9.75
CA ALA A 84 -16.02 2.35 -8.59
C ALA A 84 -17.06 3.01 -7.66
N GLY A 85 -17.50 4.23 -7.96
CA GLY A 85 -18.48 4.97 -7.13
C GLY A 85 -17.88 5.51 -5.83
N ILE A 86 -16.56 5.72 -5.79
CA ILE A 86 -15.85 6.28 -4.64
C ILE A 86 -15.85 7.81 -4.75
N PRO A 87 -16.43 8.54 -3.79
CA PRO A 87 -16.50 10.00 -3.84
C PRO A 87 -15.12 10.62 -3.53
N GLN A 88 -14.79 11.74 -4.15
CA GLN A 88 -13.57 12.52 -3.84
C GLN A 88 -13.64 13.16 -2.44
N GLY A 89 -14.83 13.52 -2.00
CA GLY A 89 -15.06 14.06 -0.66
C GLY A 89 -15.52 13.00 0.33
N GLY A 90 -15.32 13.28 1.63
CA GLY A 90 -15.75 12.37 2.69
C GLY A 90 -14.66 11.43 3.19
N ALA A 91 -15.02 10.61 4.18
CA ALA A 91 -14.09 9.69 4.82
C ALA A 91 -14.08 8.34 4.09
N LEU A 92 -12.93 7.97 3.52
CA LEU A 92 -12.71 6.66 2.90
C LEU A 92 -12.08 5.69 3.90
N VAL A 93 -12.55 4.45 3.92
CA VAL A 93 -11.97 3.36 4.72
C VAL A 93 -11.67 2.18 3.81
N PHE A 94 -10.39 1.97 3.53
CA PHE A 94 -9.90 0.83 2.77
C PHE A 94 -9.73 -0.38 3.68
N TYR A 95 -10.10 -1.57 3.22
CA TYR A 95 -9.90 -2.79 3.97
C TYR A 95 -9.52 -3.97 3.07
N ASP A 96 -8.89 -4.95 3.68
CA ASP A 96 -8.61 -6.26 3.09
C ASP A 96 -8.75 -7.36 4.17
N ASP A 97 -8.25 -8.54 3.90
CA ASP A 97 -8.15 -9.66 4.84
C ASP A 97 -6.71 -10.18 4.99
N ALA A 98 -5.74 -9.32 4.67
CA ALA A 98 -4.30 -9.62 4.65
C ALA A 98 -3.48 -8.64 5.51
N GLY A 99 -4.04 -8.19 6.64
CA GLY A 99 -3.37 -7.27 7.56
C GLY A 99 -3.12 -5.88 6.99
N GLY A 100 -3.89 -5.45 6.01
CA GLY A 100 -3.76 -4.13 5.39
C GLY A 100 -2.78 -4.06 4.21
N ALA A 101 -2.26 -5.20 3.73
CA ALA A 101 -1.25 -5.22 2.68
C ALA A 101 -1.72 -4.58 1.35
N PHE A 102 -2.96 -4.85 0.95
CA PHE A 102 -3.57 -4.33 -0.28
C PHE A 102 -4.32 -3.01 -0.01
N ALA A 103 -4.99 -2.92 1.13
CA ALA A 103 -5.65 -1.70 1.58
C ALA A 103 -4.68 -0.52 1.69
N ALA A 104 -3.45 -0.74 2.15
CA ALA A 104 -2.41 0.28 2.20
C ALA A 104 -2.02 0.81 0.81
N ARG A 105 -2.04 -0.04 -0.22
CA ARG A 105 -1.77 0.42 -1.60
C ARG A 105 -2.89 1.33 -2.10
N ALA A 106 -4.16 0.99 -1.82
CA ALA A 106 -5.31 1.83 -2.17
C ALA A 106 -5.30 3.15 -1.38
N TRP A 107 -5.02 3.11 -0.09
CA TRP A 107 -4.84 4.28 0.77
C TRP A 107 -3.73 5.20 0.24
N TRP A 108 -2.56 4.65 -0.08
CA TRP A 108 -1.46 5.41 -0.66
C TRP A 108 -1.83 6.02 -2.03
N SER A 109 -2.60 5.28 -2.84
CA SER A 109 -3.11 5.77 -4.12
C SER A 109 -4.08 6.95 -3.94
N ALA A 110 -4.95 6.91 -2.93
CA ALA A 110 -5.82 8.03 -2.57
C ALA A 110 -4.99 9.24 -2.10
N ALA A 111 -3.94 9.02 -1.31
CA ALA A 111 -3.00 10.08 -0.90
C ALA A 111 -2.26 10.68 -2.11
N ALA A 112 -1.89 9.87 -3.11
CA ALA A 112 -1.30 10.32 -4.36
C ALA A 112 -2.27 11.20 -5.18
N LEU A 113 -3.56 10.98 -5.06
CA LEU A 113 -4.63 11.84 -5.61
C LEU A 113 -4.93 13.07 -4.75
N GLY A 114 -4.23 13.27 -3.63
CA GLY A 114 -4.43 14.40 -2.72
C GLY A 114 -5.59 14.22 -1.73
N HIS A 115 -6.16 13.02 -1.62
CA HIS A 115 -7.28 12.77 -0.72
C HIS A 115 -6.84 12.83 0.75
N LYS A 116 -7.56 13.64 1.56
CA LYS A 116 -7.14 13.98 2.94
C LYS A 116 -7.84 13.19 4.05
N GLN A 117 -8.81 12.37 3.75
CA GLN A 117 -9.63 11.66 4.75
C GLN A 117 -9.71 10.15 4.44
N ALA A 118 -8.58 9.59 4.00
CA ALA A 118 -8.43 8.17 3.73
C ALA A 118 -7.83 7.46 4.95
N ARG A 119 -8.42 6.35 5.36
CA ARG A 119 -7.94 5.49 6.44
C ARG A 119 -7.96 4.03 6.01
N VAL A 120 -7.24 3.20 6.74
CA VAL A 120 -7.27 1.75 6.60
C VAL A 120 -7.91 1.16 7.85
N LEU A 121 -8.80 0.19 7.67
CA LEU A 121 -9.43 -0.57 8.75
C LEU A 121 -8.39 -1.48 9.39
N ASP A 122 -8.03 -1.19 10.63
CA ASP A 122 -7.01 -1.94 11.36
C ASP A 122 -7.48 -3.36 11.68
N GLY A 123 -6.72 -4.34 11.19
CA GLY A 123 -7.09 -5.76 11.22
C GLY A 123 -8.12 -6.16 10.15
N GLY A 124 -8.56 -5.24 9.28
CA GLY A 124 -9.39 -5.49 8.12
C GLY A 124 -10.70 -6.22 8.37
N LEU A 125 -11.15 -7.03 7.41
CA LEU A 125 -12.40 -7.79 7.50
C LEU A 125 -12.47 -8.69 8.74
N PRO A 126 -11.41 -9.43 9.14
CA PRO A 126 -11.46 -10.25 10.35
C PRO A 126 -11.72 -9.44 11.64
N ALA A 127 -11.18 -8.23 11.73
CA ALA A 127 -11.43 -7.36 12.89
C ALA A 127 -12.87 -6.81 12.90
N TRP A 128 -13.43 -6.50 11.73
CA TRP A 128 -14.83 -6.08 11.60
C TRP A 128 -15.79 -7.19 12.05
N GLU A 129 -15.58 -8.42 11.58
CA GLU A 129 -16.38 -9.59 11.99
C GLU A 129 -16.27 -9.86 13.49
N SER A 130 -15.04 -9.81 14.04
CA SER A 130 -14.80 -10.01 15.47
C SER A 130 -15.47 -8.95 16.35
N ALA A 131 -15.67 -7.75 15.83
CA ALA A 131 -16.40 -6.67 16.49
C ALA A 131 -17.93 -6.77 16.33
N GLY A 132 -18.44 -7.81 15.68
CA GLY A 132 -19.88 -8.03 15.45
C GLY A 132 -20.45 -7.20 14.29
N GLY A 133 -19.60 -6.69 13.40
CA GLY A 133 -20.04 -5.95 12.25
C GLY A 133 -20.84 -6.80 11.26
N ALA A 134 -21.95 -6.25 10.77
CA ALA A 134 -22.78 -6.92 9.78
C ALA A 134 -22.05 -7.03 8.43
N LEU A 135 -22.40 -8.05 7.65
CA LEU A 135 -21.93 -8.27 6.29
C LEU A 135 -23.09 -8.29 5.31
N GLU A 136 -22.84 -7.83 4.10
CA GLU A 136 -23.70 -8.03 2.94
C GLU A 136 -23.16 -9.20 2.11
N SER A 137 -24.08 -10.01 1.54
CA SER A 137 -23.77 -11.16 0.69
C SER A 137 -24.48 -11.03 -0.67
N GLY A 138 -23.99 -11.80 -1.63
CA GLY A 138 -24.58 -11.89 -2.96
C GLY A 138 -24.04 -10.85 -3.95
N PRO A 139 -24.53 -10.85 -5.19
CA PRO A 139 -24.06 -9.96 -6.24
C PRO A 139 -24.04 -8.51 -5.77
N ALA A 140 -22.88 -7.87 -5.87
CA ALA A 140 -22.81 -6.45 -5.59
C ALA A 140 -23.65 -5.67 -6.61
N PRO A 141 -24.38 -4.63 -6.19
CA PRO A 141 -25.02 -3.74 -7.14
C PRO A 141 -23.94 -3.13 -8.04
N ALA A 142 -24.28 -2.94 -9.31
CA ALA A 142 -23.38 -2.21 -10.20
C ALA A 142 -23.05 -0.85 -9.56
N PRO A 143 -21.78 -0.44 -9.50
CA PRO A 143 -21.43 0.84 -8.90
C PRO A 143 -22.10 1.96 -9.69
N SER A 144 -22.80 2.86 -9.00
CA SER A 144 -23.18 4.14 -9.58
C SER A 144 -21.92 5.00 -9.60
N PRO A 145 -21.41 5.39 -10.78
CA PRO A 145 -20.20 6.20 -10.85
C PRO A 145 -20.34 7.48 -10.01
N ALA A 146 -19.31 7.80 -9.26
CA ALA A 146 -19.23 9.07 -8.57
C ALA A 146 -18.91 10.20 -9.55
N SER A 147 -19.06 11.45 -9.10
CA SER A 147 -18.55 12.59 -9.86
C SER A 147 -17.04 12.42 -10.16
N PRO A 148 -16.57 12.88 -11.34
CA PRO A 148 -15.16 12.82 -11.67
C PRO A 148 -14.29 13.47 -10.58
N TRP A 149 -13.20 12.80 -10.22
CA TRP A 149 -12.24 13.37 -9.29
C TRP A 149 -11.43 14.49 -9.95
N HIS A 150 -11.30 15.60 -9.27
CA HIS A 150 -10.50 16.73 -9.71
C HIS A 150 -9.03 16.58 -9.25
N PRO A 151 -8.07 17.14 -10.00
CA PRO A 151 -6.67 17.19 -9.59
C PRO A 151 -6.48 17.94 -8.27
N GLU A 152 -5.77 17.32 -7.34
CA GLU A 152 -5.33 17.91 -6.07
C GLU A 152 -3.82 17.67 -5.89
N PRO A 153 -3.12 18.50 -5.10
CA PRO A 153 -1.72 18.26 -4.77
C PRO A 153 -1.52 16.90 -4.11
N SER A 154 -0.56 16.12 -4.63
CA SER A 154 -0.24 14.81 -4.09
C SER A 154 0.38 14.91 -2.69
N LEU A 155 -0.02 14.00 -1.79
CA LEU A 155 0.54 13.81 -0.46
C LEU A 155 1.53 12.63 -0.41
N ALA A 156 1.67 11.91 -1.50
CA ALA A 156 2.43 10.67 -1.61
C ALA A 156 3.46 10.76 -2.75
N PRO A 157 4.71 11.14 -2.48
CA PRO A 157 5.76 11.24 -3.48
C PRO A 157 6.08 9.89 -4.12
N ILE A 158 6.35 9.92 -5.42
CA ILE A 158 6.77 8.76 -6.21
C ILE A 158 8.26 8.88 -6.52
N ALA A 159 9.03 7.86 -6.15
CA ALA A 159 10.40 7.70 -6.63
C ALA A 159 10.39 6.93 -7.96
N THR A 160 11.15 7.42 -8.92
CA THR A 160 11.34 6.76 -10.22
C THR A 160 12.52 5.79 -10.17
N LEU A 161 12.63 4.91 -11.16
CA LEU A 161 13.81 4.06 -11.34
C LEU A 161 15.10 4.89 -11.36
N SER A 162 15.11 6.02 -12.10
CA SER A 162 16.29 6.90 -12.16
C SER A 162 16.65 7.51 -10.81
N THR A 163 15.66 7.87 -9.99
CA THR A 163 15.88 8.32 -8.61
C THR A 163 16.56 7.26 -7.77
N VAL A 164 16.12 6.00 -7.88
CA VAL A 164 16.72 4.89 -7.12
C VAL A 164 18.11 4.53 -7.64
N GLN A 165 18.33 4.57 -8.97
CA GLN A 165 19.66 4.37 -9.55
C GLN A 165 20.67 5.43 -9.06
N ALA A 166 20.28 6.71 -9.06
CA ALA A 166 21.11 7.77 -8.52
C ALA A 166 21.40 7.55 -7.03
N ARG A 167 20.40 7.13 -6.23
CA ARG A 167 20.57 6.84 -4.81
C ARG A 167 21.60 5.72 -4.57
N VAL A 168 21.60 4.67 -5.39
CA VAL A 168 22.59 3.59 -5.30
C VAL A 168 23.99 4.07 -5.72
N GLN A 169 24.09 4.88 -6.77
CA GLN A 169 25.37 5.39 -7.29
C GLN A 169 26.01 6.44 -6.37
N ASP A 170 25.22 7.41 -5.89
CA ASP A 170 25.74 8.58 -5.20
C ASP A 170 25.82 8.39 -3.67
N ALA A 171 24.94 7.58 -3.11
CA ALA A 171 24.81 7.37 -1.66
C ALA A 171 24.86 5.89 -1.25
N GLY A 172 25.33 5.00 -2.13
CA GLY A 172 25.45 3.56 -1.82
C GLY A 172 24.14 2.90 -1.43
N GLY A 173 22.98 3.46 -1.84
CA GLY A 173 21.66 2.95 -1.49
C GLY A 173 21.13 3.40 -0.12
N ALA A 174 21.81 4.31 0.57
CA ALA A 174 21.36 4.80 1.88
C ALA A 174 19.92 5.32 1.83
N GLY A 175 19.11 4.97 2.84
CA GLY A 175 17.71 5.35 2.93
C GLY A 175 16.75 4.54 2.05
N LEU A 176 17.22 3.54 1.29
CA LEU A 176 16.34 2.58 0.63
C LEU A 176 15.83 1.57 1.64
N ILE A 177 14.51 1.28 1.60
CA ILE A 177 13.85 0.41 2.57
C ILE A 177 13.08 -0.68 1.82
N ASP A 178 13.48 -1.93 2.00
CA ASP A 178 12.81 -3.10 1.42
C ASP A 178 11.78 -3.68 2.39
N ALA A 179 10.50 -3.73 1.95
CA ALA A 179 9.40 -4.26 2.75
C ALA A 179 9.18 -5.77 2.60
N ARG A 180 10.00 -6.48 1.82
CA ARG A 180 9.90 -7.93 1.64
C ARG A 180 10.36 -8.69 2.87
N ALA A 181 9.95 -9.95 2.97
CA ALA A 181 10.43 -10.85 4.00
C ALA A 181 11.96 -11.02 3.93
N LEU A 182 12.60 -11.16 5.08
CA LEU A 182 14.07 -11.26 5.24
C LEU A 182 14.71 -12.35 4.35
N PRO A 183 14.15 -13.58 4.19
CA PRO A 183 14.74 -14.57 3.29
C PRO A 183 14.77 -14.12 1.82
N ARG A 184 13.76 -13.35 1.37
CA ARG A 184 13.75 -12.79 0.02
C ARG A 184 14.81 -11.71 -0.15
N PHE A 185 14.93 -10.83 0.85
CA PHE A 185 15.95 -9.78 0.89
C PHE A 185 17.35 -10.37 0.83
N ARG A 186 17.65 -11.38 1.64
CA ARG A 186 18.97 -12.04 1.67
C ARG A 186 19.27 -12.86 0.42
N GLY A 187 18.27 -13.17 -0.38
CA GLY A 187 18.42 -14.02 -1.55
C GLY A 187 18.47 -15.53 -1.24
N GLU A 188 17.98 -15.91 -0.05
CA GLU A 188 17.86 -17.31 0.40
C GLU A 188 16.66 -17.99 -0.23
N ALA A 189 15.58 -17.24 -0.48
CA ALA A 189 14.36 -17.73 -1.12
C ALA A 189 13.73 -16.63 -1.98
N GLU A 190 13.30 -16.96 -3.20
CA GLU A 190 12.53 -16.03 -4.05
C GLU A 190 11.45 -16.79 -4.82
N PRO A 191 10.22 -16.89 -4.26
CA PRO A 191 9.15 -17.64 -4.89
C PRO A 191 8.42 -16.88 -6.00
N ILE A 192 8.69 -15.58 -6.21
CA ILE A 192 7.89 -14.72 -7.06
C ILE A 192 8.72 -14.12 -8.21
N ASP A 193 9.89 -13.57 -7.91
CA ASP A 193 10.75 -12.89 -8.88
C ASP A 193 11.83 -13.84 -9.43
N PRO A 194 12.28 -13.67 -10.69
CA PRO A 194 13.30 -14.55 -11.28
C PRO A 194 14.70 -14.35 -10.70
N VAL A 195 14.92 -13.28 -9.93
CA VAL A 195 16.22 -12.94 -9.33
C VAL A 195 16.05 -12.76 -7.82
N ALA A 196 16.85 -13.46 -7.04
CA ALA A 196 16.87 -13.36 -5.58
C ALA A 196 17.87 -12.31 -5.11
N GLY A 197 17.58 -11.62 -4.00
CA GLY A 197 18.43 -10.56 -3.41
C GLY A 197 17.67 -9.24 -3.31
N HIS A 198 18.42 -8.12 -3.18
CA HIS A 198 17.87 -6.79 -2.93
C HIS A 198 18.64 -5.69 -3.70
N ILE A 199 18.07 -4.48 -3.74
CA ILE A 199 18.75 -3.30 -4.29
C ILE A 199 19.94 -2.95 -3.36
N PRO A 200 21.17 -2.80 -3.88
CA PRO A 200 22.36 -2.56 -3.04
C PRO A 200 22.18 -1.38 -2.06
N GLY A 201 22.61 -1.59 -0.83
CA GLY A 201 22.56 -0.60 0.24
C GLY A 201 21.19 -0.41 0.89
N ALA A 202 20.16 -1.12 0.45
CA ALA A 202 18.86 -1.09 1.09
C ALA A 202 18.89 -1.78 2.47
N ALA A 203 18.07 -1.27 3.39
CA ALA A 203 17.80 -1.90 4.67
C ALA A 203 16.51 -2.74 4.60
N CYS A 204 16.51 -3.90 5.28
CA CYS A 204 15.36 -4.79 5.31
C CYS A 204 14.40 -4.42 6.45
N PHE A 205 13.16 -4.08 6.09
CA PHE A 205 12.08 -3.80 7.03
C PHE A 205 10.81 -4.55 6.62
N PRO A 206 10.71 -5.86 6.92
CA PRO A 206 9.56 -6.66 6.53
C PRO A 206 8.24 -6.03 6.98
N HIS A 207 7.29 -5.86 6.06
CA HIS A 207 6.00 -5.23 6.38
C HIS A 207 5.23 -6.00 7.46
N SER A 208 5.37 -7.33 7.53
CA SER A 208 4.74 -8.17 8.54
C SER A 208 5.15 -7.81 9.98
N GLU A 209 6.32 -7.21 10.17
CA GLU A 209 6.78 -6.79 11.50
C GLU A 209 6.11 -5.49 12.00
N ASN A 210 5.29 -4.83 11.20
CA ASN A 210 4.43 -3.75 11.64
C ASN A 210 3.20 -4.26 12.40
N LEU A 211 2.93 -5.57 12.31
CA LEU A 211 1.70 -6.18 12.81
C LEU A 211 1.93 -6.96 14.11
N THR A 212 0.85 -7.08 14.89
CA THR A 212 0.71 -8.05 15.96
C THR A 212 0.40 -9.44 15.39
N ALA A 213 0.38 -10.47 16.25
CA ALA A 213 0.01 -11.83 15.85
C ALA A 213 -1.44 -11.93 15.32
N GLU A 214 -2.31 -11.01 15.75
CA GLU A 214 -3.72 -10.93 15.34
C GLU A 214 -3.90 -10.17 14.01
N GLY A 215 -2.81 -9.75 13.34
CA GLY A 215 -2.87 -9.04 12.06
C GLY A 215 -3.29 -7.57 12.16
N ARG A 216 -3.23 -6.97 13.35
CA ARG A 216 -3.45 -5.54 13.57
C ARG A 216 -2.12 -4.79 13.59
N PHE A 217 -2.12 -3.53 13.25
CA PHE A 217 -0.94 -2.70 13.45
C PHE A 217 -0.55 -2.66 14.93
N LYS A 218 0.75 -2.67 15.19
CA LYS A 218 1.28 -2.42 16.54
C LYS A 218 0.90 -1.02 16.98
N ASP A 219 0.91 -0.78 18.29
CA ASP A 219 0.62 0.54 18.84
C ASP A 219 1.58 1.62 18.29
N PRO A 220 1.16 2.90 18.28
CA PRO A 220 1.96 3.98 17.70
C PRO A 220 3.35 4.14 18.31
N ALA A 221 3.55 3.81 19.60
CA ALA A 221 4.85 3.91 20.26
C ALA A 221 5.80 2.82 19.77
N ALA A 222 5.31 1.57 19.63
CA ALA A 222 6.10 0.47 19.07
C ALA A 222 6.44 0.71 17.59
N LEU A 223 5.51 1.23 16.80
CA LEU A 223 5.78 1.64 15.42
C LEU A 223 6.80 2.77 15.37
N ARG A 224 6.70 3.78 16.24
CA ARG A 224 7.66 4.88 16.29
C ARG A 224 9.06 4.36 16.61
N ALA A 225 9.21 3.53 17.63
CA ALA A 225 10.52 2.95 18.00
C ALA A 225 11.15 2.17 16.84
N ARG A 226 10.32 1.48 16.02
CA ARG A 226 10.79 0.77 14.83
C ARG A 226 11.26 1.71 13.72
N TRP A 227 10.52 2.81 13.47
CA TRP A 227 10.70 3.62 12.28
C TRP A 227 11.53 4.88 12.47
N GLU A 228 11.67 5.42 13.67
CA GLU A 228 12.37 6.70 13.91
C GLU A 228 13.82 6.69 13.42
N THR A 229 14.50 5.54 13.49
CA THR A 229 15.90 5.42 13.04
C THR A 229 16.07 5.65 11.54
N VAL A 230 15.02 5.34 10.75
CA VAL A 230 15.00 5.53 9.31
C VAL A 230 14.99 7.01 8.93
N PHE A 231 14.37 7.85 9.76
CA PHE A 231 14.30 9.31 9.53
C PHE A 231 15.52 10.07 10.05
N ASN A 232 16.38 9.42 10.81
CA ASN A 232 17.62 10.02 11.35
C ASN A 232 18.81 9.93 10.37
N GLY A 233 18.62 9.27 9.22
CA GLY A 233 19.64 9.17 8.18
C GLY A 233 19.82 10.48 7.40
N PRO A 234 20.94 10.62 6.68
CA PRO A 234 21.23 11.81 5.89
C PRO A 234 20.31 11.95 4.67
N GLU A 235 19.67 10.85 4.26
CA GLU A 235 18.86 10.76 3.06
C GLU A 235 17.40 10.53 3.40
N ALA A 236 16.50 11.23 2.67
CA ALA A 236 15.06 10.99 2.80
C ALA A 236 14.71 9.53 2.41
N PRO A 237 13.89 8.83 3.22
CA PRO A 237 13.58 7.43 2.96
C PRO A 237 12.84 7.22 1.63
N ILE A 238 13.18 6.12 0.94
CA ILE A 238 12.47 5.61 -0.24
C ILE A 238 12.08 4.17 0.03
N ALA A 239 10.79 3.90 0.16
CA ALA A 239 10.30 2.55 0.39
C ALA A 239 10.09 1.81 -0.94
N TYR A 240 10.43 0.52 -0.96
CA TYR A 240 10.12 -0.39 -2.05
C TYR A 240 9.81 -1.80 -1.52
N CYS A 241 9.31 -2.69 -2.36
CA CYS A 241 9.12 -4.11 -2.05
C CYS A 241 9.34 -4.98 -3.30
N GLY A 242 8.50 -5.96 -3.56
CA GLY A 242 8.50 -6.68 -4.83
C GLY A 242 7.86 -5.89 -5.98
N SER A 243 6.77 -5.16 -5.72
CA SER A 243 5.95 -4.47 -6.73
C SER A 243 5.22 -3.23 -6.23
N GLY A 244 5.69 -2.59 -5.16
CA GLY A 244 5.14 -1.36 -4.61
C GLY A 244 3.82 -1.51 -3.83
N VAL A 245 3.44 -2.73 -3.47
CA VAL A 245 2.23 -3.02 -2.69
C VAL A 245 2.54 -2.97 -1.20
N THR A 246 3.34 -3.90 -0.68
CA THR A 246 3.68 -3.98 0.75
C THR A 246 4.63 -2.86 1.21
N ALA A 247 5.30 -2.17 0.30
CA ALA A 247 6.01 -0.94 0.64
C ALA A 247 5.05 0.20 1.06
N ALA A 248 3.86 0.29 0.46
CA ALA A 248 2.83 1.22 0.91
C ALA A 248 2.36 0.92 2.34
N HIS A 249 2.36 -0.36 2.75
CA HIS A 249 2.08 -0.76 4.13
C HIS A 249 3.14 -0.22 5.13
N ASN A 250 4.43 -0.21 4.77
CA ASN A 250 5.45 0.42 5.59
C ASN A 250 5.22 1.94 5.71
N LEU A 251 4.83 2.61 4.61
CA LEU A 251 4.50 4.04 4.66
C LEU A 251 3.26 4.32 5.54
N LEU A 252 2.26 3.44 5.50
CA LEU A 252 1.10 3.50 6.39
C LEU A 252 1.52 3.35 7.87
N ALA A 253 2.43 2.41 8.18
CA ALA A 253 2.95 2.23 9.53
C ALA A 253 3.76 3.44 10.02
N MET A 254 4.57 4.08 9.15
CA MET A 254 5.29 5.31 9.46
C MET A 254 4.32 6.47 9.75
N ALA A 255 3.24 6.59 8.98
CA ALA A 255 2.20 7.58 9.22
C ALA A 255 1.45 7.30 10.54
N ALA A 256 1.09 6.05 10.85
CA ALA A 256 0.48 5.64 12.10
C ALA A 256 1.39 5.87 13.32
N ALA A 257 2.70 5.79 13.13
CA ALA A 257 3.70 6.18 14.13
C ALA A 257 3.79 7.70 14.37
N GLY A 258 3.06 8.52 13.59
CA GLY A 258 3.12 9.98 13.67
C GLY A 258 4.43 10.58 13.13
N LEU A 259 5.14 9.88 12.25
CA LEU A 259 6.40 10.31 11.66
C LEU A 259 6.24 11.07 10.33
N CYS A 260 5.02 11.14 9.81
CA CYS A 260 4.67 11.81 8.56
C CYS A 260 3.64 12.92 8.82
N SER A 261 4.08 14.18 8.90
CA SER A 261 3.18 15.31 9.20
C SER A 261 2.50 15.90 7.96
N ASP A 262 3.24 16.14 6.91
CA ASP A 262 2.80 16.88 5.73
C ASP A 262 2.84 16.07 4.42
N ALA A 263 3.77 15.13 4.32
CA ALA A 263 3.90 14.22 3.20
C ALA A 263 4.48 12.87 3.66
N LEU A 264 4.18 11.82 2.91
CA LEU A 264 4.80 10.51 3.09
C LEU A 264 6.23 10.50 2.55
N PRO A 265 7.10 9.60 3.02
CA PRO A 265 8.30 9.25 2.28
C PRO A 265 7.97 8.74 0.87
N ALA A 266 8.94 8.81 -0.03
CA ALA A 266 8.72 8.41 -1.40
C ALA A 266 8.52 6.89 -1.53
N LEU A 267 7.63 6.48 -2.43
CA LEU A 267 7.43 5.09 -2.83
C LEU A 267 8.06 4.84 -4.20
N TYR A 268 9.01 3.93 -4.28
CA TYR A 268 9.46 3.36 -5.56
C TYR A 268 8.48 2.25 -5.98
N VAL A 269 7.47 2.63 -6.76
CA VAL A 269 6.36 1.73 -7.11
C VAL A 269 6.82 0.56 -7.99
N GLY A 270 7.73 0.79 -8.95
CA GLY A 270 8.29 -0.27 -9.78
C GLY A 270 8.98 -1.36 -8.99
N SER A 271 9.59 -0.97 -7.86
CA SER A 271 10.17 -1.86 -6.86
C SER A 271 11.20 -2.84 -7.41
N PHE A 272 11.47 -3.92 -6.68
CA PHE A 272 12.46 -4.90 -7.08
C PHE A 272 12.15 -5.56 -8.42
N SER A 273 10.87 -5.81 -8.73
CA SER A 273 10.47 -6.41 -10.00
C SER A 273 10.75 -5.53 -11.23
N GLU A 274 10.83 -4.20 -11.09
CA GLU A 274 11.30 -3.29 -12.13
C GLU A 274 12.85 -3.21 -12.14
N TRP A 275 13.45 -3.17 -10.96
CA TRP A 275 14.90 -3.09 -10.82
C TRP A 275 15.61 -4.21 -11.58
N ILE A 276 15.14 -5.44 -11.45
CA ILE A 276 15.73 -6.64 -12.05
C ILE A 276 15.42 -6.83 -13.54
N ARG A 277 14.65 -5.92 -14.18
CA ARG A 277 14.39 -5.99 -15.64
C ARG A 277 15.65 -5.80 -16.47
N ASP A 278 16.59 -5.02 -15.99
CA ASP A 278 17.88 -4.85 -16.62
C ASP A 278 18.95 -5.63 -15.84
N PRO A 279 19.54 -6.67 -16.43
CA PRO A 279 20.57 -7.48 -15.77
C PRO A 279 21.86 -6.73 -15.47
N ALA A 280 22.07 -5.55 -16.07
CA ALA A 280 23.21 -4.70 -15.76
C ALA A 280 23.06 -3.97 -14.42
N ARG A 281 21.86 -3.91 -13.84
CA ARG A 281 21.67 -3.32 -12.51
C ARG A 281 22.12 -4.29 -11.42
N PRO A 282 22.94 -3.84 -10.49
CA PRO A 282 23.47 -4.72 -9.46
C PRO A 282 22.38 -5.19 -8.50
N VAL A 283 22.50 -6.43 -8.04
CA VAL A 283 21.67 -7.05 -6.99
C VAL A 283 22.59 -7.53 -5.89
N ALA A 284 22.33 -7.10 -4.66
CA ALA A 284 23.03 -7.56 -3.49
C ALA A 284 22.35 -8.80 -2.88
N ARG A 285 23.15 -9.64 -2.27
CA ARG A 285 22.75 -10.76 -1.42
C ARG A 285 23.63 -10.66 -0.20
N SER A 286 23.08 -10.52 0.97
CA SER A 286 23.90 -10.34 2.17
C SER A 286 23.16 -10.79 3.40
N ASP A 287 23.94 -11.16 4.38
CA ASP A 287 23.54 -11.18 5.77
C ASP A 287 23.25 -9.73 6.17
N ALA A 288 21.98 -9.44 6.49
CA ALA A 288 21.56 -8.10 6.89
C ALA A 288 22.04 -7.79 8.30
#